data_5b07951537312db98a6f3cb716c1a65f
#
_entry.id   5b07951537312db98a6f3cb716c1a65f
#
_cell.length_a   1.000
_cell.length_b   1.000
_cell.length_c   1.000
_cell.angle_alpha   90.00
_cell.angle_beta   90.00
_cell.angle_gamma   90.00
#
_symmetry.space_group_name_H-M   'P 1'
#
loop_
_entity.id
_entity.type
_entity.pdbx_description
1 polymer ?
#
loop_
_entity_poly.entity_id
_entity_poly.type
_entity_poly.pdbx_seq_one_letter_code
_entity_poly.pdbx_strand_id
1 'polypeptide(L)'
;MRKISRRSFIKAATFTAAAAALTACGGSSSSTTTASSTAASAAADNAPSNKGTGVTLNVYTNSETDGRDVWLIERAAQDGFKVQVVGAGAADTQNRLLAEKASPIADVVFGLNAIIWESLKAEDILIPFVPEWADEIPAGLNDDEGYYHAIVKQAILLIYDKNQLTEAQAPTDWPDLWTKPEFDKKYEYLTSLGGGTVRNVIAGILTRYADPNGDLGIAQEGWDAIAEYYKHGVPNESGVDLYAQIASDNSTVVCGQMWSSGVETRDAQYGVKTGYAIPDVGVPYAVEGVAIVNGTKNEAEAQRFVNWFGSAQIQGEWAEAFSTLPANSNAVGKANEFNQTIAELPAQKIDWALVAQNIDAWCEKIMLEYMP
;
A
#
# COMPACT_ATOMS: atom_id res chain seq x y z
N MET A 1 6.49 -41.94 -8.05
CA MET A 1 6.07 -42.22 -6.68
C MET A 1 7.31 -42.54 -5.84
N ARG A 2 7.75 -41.60 -4.98
CA ARG A 2 8.69 -41.88 -3.90
C ARG A 2 8.24 -41.09 -2.69
N LYS A 3 7.80 -41.83 -1.66
CA LYS A 3 7.44 -41.30 -0.35
C LYS A 3 8.72 -40.93 0.38
N ILE A 4 8.82 -39.68 0.88
CA ILE A 4 9.87 -39.28 1.81
C ILE A 4 9.28 -39.22 3.21
N SER A 5 9.91 -39.99 4.08
CA SER A 5 9.54 -40.26 5.48
C SER A 5 9.95 -39.10 6.38
N ARG A 6 9.02 -38.68 7.27
CA ARG A 6 9.30 -37.83 8.43
C ARG A 6 10.03 -38.64 9.50
N ARG A 7 11.24 -38.28 9.87
CA ARG A 7 11.83 -38.50 11.22
C ARG A 7 13.23 -37.87 11.33
N SER A 8 13.44 -37.27 12.48
CA SER A 8 14.71 -36.91 13.13
C SER A 8 15.29 -35.53 12.78
N PHE A 9 15.17 -34.58 13.76
CA PHE A 9 16.36 -34.05 14.45
C PHE A 9 15.94 -33.30 15.73
N ILE A 10 15.97 -34.01 16.87
CA ILE A 10 16.10 -33.39 18.20
C ILE A 10 17.59 -33.46 18.54
N LYS A 11 18.23 -32.31 18.74
CA LYS A 11 19.47 -32.21 19.51
C LYS A 11 19.34 -31.08 20.53
N ALA A 12 19.22 -31.48 21.78
CA ALA A 12 19.36 -30.62 22.94
C ALA A 12 20.81 -30.18 23.09
N ALA A 13 21.02 -28.90 23.37
CA ALA A 13 22.26 -28.36 23.89
C ALA A 13 21.95 -27.62 25.19
N THR A 14 22.31 -28.25 26.29
CA THR A 14 22.41 -27.69 27.64
C THR A 14 23.57 -26.70 27.72
N PHE A 15 23.36 -25.48 28.21
CA PHE A 15 24.41 -24.60 28.69
C PHE A 15 24.22 -24.28 30.15
N THR A 16 25.27 -24.65 30.89
CA THR A 16 25.50 -24.49 32.33
C THR A 16 25.76 -23.01 32.68
N ALA A 17 25.16 -22.58 33.77
CA ALA A 17 25.41 -21.33 34.45
C ALA A 17 26.75 -21.33 35.17
N ALA A 18 27.49 -20.25 35.11
CA ALA A 18 28.58 -19.93 36.04
C ALA A 18 28.36 -18.54 36.62
N ALA A 19 28.02 -18.51 37.89
CA ALA A 19 27.99 -17.33 38.72
C ALA A 19 29.41 -17.06 39.26
N ALA A 20 29.83 -15.80 39.24
CA ALA A 20 30.95 -15.33 40.02
C ALA A 20 30.57 -14.00 40.68
N ALA A 21 30.41 -14.04 41.97
CA ALA A 21 30.30 -12.91 42.86
C ALA A 21 31.70 -12.46 43.25
N LEU A 22 31.94 -11.17 43.33
CA LEU A 22 33.01 -10.59 44.14
C LEU A 22 32.55 -9.27 44.80
N THR A 23 32.60 -9.30 46.09
CA THR A 23 32.40 -8.29 47.13
C THR A 23 33.61 -7.33 47.21
N ALA A 24 33.42 -6.05 47.39
CA ALA A 24 33.34 -5.29 48.63
C ALA A 24 34.48 -4.22 48.85
N CYS A 25 34.05 -3.18 49.55
CA CYS A 25 34.80 -2.17 50.33
C CYS A 25 35.45 -1.04 49.56
N GLY A 26 35.16 0.24 49.78
CA GLY A 26 34.93 0.92 51.03
C GLY A 26 35.81 2.17 51.06
N GLY A 27 35.29 3.36 51.41
CA GLY A 27 36.13 4.51 51.68
C GLY A 27 35.47 5.88 51.42
N SER A 28 34.92 6.43 52.47
CA SER A 28 34.44 7.81 52.57
C SER A 28 35.59 8.83 52.52
N SER A 29 35.42 9.95 51.80
CA SER A 29 35.86 11.24 52.32
C SER A 29 35.16 12.39 51.57
N SER A 30 34.53 13.21 52.35
CA SER A 30 33.88 14.46 52.02
C SER A 30 34.87 15.54 51.58
N SER A 31 34.51 16.30 50.55
CA SER A 31 34.91 17.69 50.41
C SER A 31 33.90 18.47 49.58
N THR A 32 33.23 19.37 50.22
CA THR A 32 32.37 20.42 49.68
C THR A 32 33.17 21.37 48.85
N THR A 33 32.77 21.57 47.60
CA THR A 33 33.17 22.79 46.86
C THR A 33 32.01 23.23 46.00
N THR A 34 31.50 24.37 46.31
CA THR A 34 30.53 25.18 45.60
C THR A 34 31.07 25.52 44.22
N ALA A 35 30.37 25.18 43.19
CA ALA A 35 30.63 25.66 41.83
C ALA A 35 29.33 26.02 41.13
N SER A 36 29.36 27.22 40.70
CA SER A 36 28.40 28.01 39.95
C SER A 36 27.72 27.25 38.80
N SER A 37 26.40 27.40 38.74
CA SER A 37 25.57 27.03 37.61
C SER A 37 25.91 27.88 36.38
N THR A 38 26.50 27.28 35.38
CA THR A 38 26.34 27.71 34.00
C THR A 38 25.53 26.66 33.30
N ALA A 39 24.22 26.92 33.20
CA ALA A 39 23.36 26.19 32.28
C ALA A 39 23.77 26.54 30.87
N ALA A 40 24.69 25.74 30.31
CA ALA A 40 24.89 25.68 28.88
C ALA A 40 23.71 24.89 28.31
N SER A 41 22.84 25.60 27.61
CA SER A 41 21.82 25.08 26.76
C SER A 41 22.49 24.13 25.73
N ALA A 42 22.43 22.86 25.99
CA ALA A 42 22.61 21.85 24.99
C ALA A 42 21.26 21.66 24.28
N ALA A 43 20.96 22.57 23.37
CA ALA A 43 20.09 22.24 22.26
C ALA A 43 20.94 21.34 21.35
N ALA A 44 21.03 20.06 21.72
CA ALA A 44 21.60 19.05 20.85
C ALA A 44 20.60 18.79 19.72
N ASP A 45 21.07 18.89 18.51
CA ASP A 45 20.55 18.31 17.28
C ASP A 45 19.86 16.97 17.55
N ASN A 46 18.57 16.98 17.73
CA ASN A 46 17.69 15.82 17.71
C ASN A 46 16.89 15.81 16.42
N ALA A 47 17.53 15.98 15.29
CA ALA A 47 17.01 15.40 14.05
C ALA A 47 17.07 13.87 14.22
N PRO A 48 15.98 13.13 14.06
CA PRO A 48 16.05 11.68 14.12
C PRO A 48 16.97 11.18 13.01
N SER A 49 18.11 10.63 13.41
CA SER A 49 19.07 10.04 12.48
C SER A 49 18.36 8.95 11.65
N ASN A 50 18.54 8.97 10.31
CA ASN A 50 18.08 7.90 9.41
C ASN A 50 18.89 6.61 9.58
N LYS A 51 19.41 6.36 10.77
CA LYS A 51 20.18 5.19 11.15
C LYS A 51 19.58 4.52 12.38
N GLY A 52 19.53 3.19 12.33
CA GLY A 52 19.06 2.37 13.43
C GLY A 52 20.03 2.36 14.61
N THR A 53 19.49 2.07 15.79
CA THR A 53 20.25 1.93 17.03
C THR A 53 20.49 0.46 17.40
N GLY A 54 20.03 -0.49 16.58
CA GLY A 54 20.07 -1.93 16.82
C GLY A 54 18.97 -2.45 17.72
N VAL A 55 18.00 -1.61 18.11
CA VAL A 55 16.73 -2.06 18.70
C VAL A 55 15.97 -2.88 17.67
N THR A 56 15.42 -4.03 18.08
CA THR A 56 14.64 -4.86 17.17
C THR A 56 13.25 -4.30 16.99
N LEU A 57 12.87 -4.02 15.74
CA LEU A 57 11.53 -3.62 15.34
C LEU A 57 10.76 -4.80 14.76
N ASN A 58 9.51 -4.98 15.17
CA ASN A 58 8.55 -5.87 14.53
C ASN A 58 7.79 -5.09 13.47
N VAL A 59 7.98 -5.45 12.22
CA VAL A 59 7.38 -4.76 11.07
C VAL A 59 6.36 -5.67 10.42
N TYR A 60 5.08 -5.27 10.46
CA TYR A 60 3.99 -6.00 9.85
C TYR A 60 3.73 -5.49 8.43
N THR A 61 3.42 -6.40 7.50
CA THR A 61 3.20 -6.00 6.11
C THR A 61 2.40 -7.05 5.33
N ASN A 62 1.70 -6.60 4.29
CA ASN A 62 1.17 -7.47 3.24
C ASN A 62 2.02 -7.45 1.95
N SER A 63 3.18 -6.79 1.99
CA SER A 63 4.06 -6.61 0.84
C SER A 63 5.40 -7.33 1.07
N GLU A 64 5.33 -8.64 1.45
CA GLU A 64 6.48 -9.46 1.80
C GLU A 64 6.95 -10.40 0.68
N THR A 65 6.11 -10.61 -0.35
CA THR A 65 6.39 -11.57 -1.43
C THR A 65 7.56 -11.15 -2.33
N ASP A 66 7.99 -12.09 -3.18
CA ASP A 66 9.03 -11.87 -4.19
C ASP A 66 10.38 -11.42 -3.62
N GLY A 67 10.69 -11.81 -2.37
CA GLY A 67 11.94 -11.50 -1.68
C GLY A 67 12.00 -10.11 -1.04
N ARG A 68 10.87 -9.39 -0.98
CA ARG A 68 10.79 -8.05 -0.38
C ARG A 68 11.14 -8.05 1.11
N ASP A 69 10.69 -9.07 1.84
CA ASP A 69 11.00 -9.28 3.25
C ASP A 69 12.53 -9.46 3.47
N VAL A 70 13.15 -10.32 2.68
CA VAL A 70 14.59 -10.57 2.74
C VAL A 70 15.38 -9.31 2.41
N TRP A 71 15.02 -8.63 1.32
CA TRP A 71 15.65 -7.38 0.92
C TRP A 71 15.55 -6.32 2.03
N LEU A 72 14.36 -6.15 2.62
CA LEU A 72 14.14 -5.15 3.67
C LEU A 72 15.03 -5.43 4.89
N ILE A 73 15.09 -6.69 5.34
CA ILE A 73 15.92 -7.10 6.49
C ILE A 73 17.41 -6.82 6.20
N GLU A 74 17.91 -7.26 5.05
CA GLU A 74 19.32 -7.10 4.67
C GLU A 74 19.69 -5.64 4.44
N ARG A 75 18.82 -4.89 3.77
CA ARG A 75 19.08 -3.48 3.46
C ARG A 75 19.02 -2.60 4.71
N ALA A 76 18.04 -2.83 5.58
CA ALA A 76 17.89 -2.14 6.86
C ALA A 76 19.10 -2.38 7.79
N ALA A 77 19.63 -3.60 7.79
CA ALA A 77 20.82 -3.95 8.59
C ALA A 77 22.07 -3.13 8.20
N GLN A 78 22.21 -2.76 6.94
CA GLN A 78 23.34 -1.93 6.47
C GLN A 78 23.31 -0.52 7.09
N ASP A 79 22.11 -0.03 7.44
CA ASP A 79 21.90 1.26 8.09
C ASP A 79 21.66 1.15 9.61
N GLY A 80 21.98 -0.02 10.19
CA GLY A 80 21.98 -0.24 11.64
C GLY A 80 20.64 -0.63 12.23
N PHE A 81 19.58 -0.79 11.42
CA PHE A 81 18.28 -1.30 11.88
C PHE A 81 18.29 -2.82 12.04
N LYS A 82 17.53 -3.29 13.01
CA LYS A 82 17.27 -4.70 13.21
C LYS A 82 15.76 -4.94 13.06
N VAL A 83 15.37 -5.58 11.98
CA VAL A 83 13.96 -5.75 11.59
C VAL A 83 13.56 -7.21 11.63
N GLN A 84 12.39 -7.49 12.21
CA GLN A 84 11.66 -8.75 12.08
C GLN A 84 10.41 -8.48 11.26
N VAL A 85 10.36 -9.00 10.04
CA VAL A 85 9.21 -8.87 9.17
C VAL A 85 8.19 -9.96 9.48
N VAL A 86 6.93 -9.57 9.60
CA VAL A 86 5.79 -10.47 9.74
C VAL A 86 4.85 -10.19 8.60
N GLY A 87 4.88 -11.08 7.61
CA GLY A 87 4.06 -11.02 6.42
C GLY A 87 2.73 -11.74 6.59
N ALA A 88 1.65 -11.13 6.10
CA ALA A 88 0.31 -11.71 6.00
C ALA A 88 -0.52 -10.96 4.96
N GLY A 89 -1.65 -11.52 4.53
CA GLY A 89 -2.61 -10.81 3.68
C GLY A 89 -3.09 -9.49 4.33
N ALA A 90 -3.51 -8.52 3.53
CA ALA A 90 -3.88 -7.19 4.02
C ALA A 90 -4.99 -7.25 5.10
N ALA A 91 -6.04 -8.05 4.89
CA ALA A 91 -7.11 -8.25 5.86
C ALA A 91 -6.62 -8.97 7.12
N ASP A 92 -5.73 -9.96 6.99
CA ASP A 92 -5.17 -10.67 8.14
C ASP A 92 -4.26 -9.77 8.97
N THR A 93 -3.46 -8.92 8.30
CA THR A 93 -2.63 -7.90 8.96
C THR A 93 -3.50 -6.91 9.73
N GLN A 94 -4.57 -6.39 9.12
CA GLN A 94 -5.54 -5.52 9.79
C GLN A 94 -6.17 -6.19 11.01
N ASN A 95 -6.71 -7.38 10.85
CA ASN A 95 -7.36 -8.13 11.93
C ASN A 95 -6.40 -8.40 13.09
N ARG A 96 -5.14 -8.69 12.78
CA ARG A 96 -4.11 -8.91 13.78
C ARG A 96 -3.77 -7.64 14.57
N LEU A 97 -3.59 -6.52 13.89
CA LEU A 97 -3.36 -5.22 14.54
C LEU A 97 -4.52 -4.84 15.47
N LEU A 98 -5.77 -5.05 15.03
CA LEU A 98 -6.96 -4.83 15.86
C LEU A 98 -6.99 -5.75 17.09
N ALA A 99 -6.69 -7.01 16.92
CA ALA A 99 -6.65 -7.98 18.03
C ALA A 99 -5.54 -7.69 19.04
N GLU A 100 -4.42 -7.12 18.61
CA GLU A 100 -3.26 -6.77 19.44
C GLU A 100 -3.37 -5.35 20.04
N LYS A 101 -4.46 -4.58 19.79
CA LYS A 101 -4.65 -3.18 20.21
C LYS A 101 -4.29 -2.94 21.69
N ALA A 102 -4.69 -3.84 22.60
CA ALA A 102 -4.45 -3.70 24.04
C ALA A 102 -2.99 -3.97 24.47
N SER A 103 -2.22 -4.66 23.65
CA SER A 103 -0.81 -5.01 23.89
C SER A 103 -0.10 -5.21 22.56
N PRO A 104 0.26 -4.14 21.87
CA PRO A 104 0.82 -4.19 20.52
C PRO A 104 2.13 -4.97 20.47
N ILE A 105 2.28 -5.80 19.44
CA ILE A 105 3.52 -6.52 19.12
C ILE A 105 4.24 -5.83 17.97
N ALA A 106 3.49 -5.33 16.99
CA ALA A 106 4.05 -4.56 15.89
C ALA A 106 4.53 -3.19 16.38
N ASP A 107 5.65 -2.72 15.82
CA ASP A 107 6.17 -1.38 16.01
C ASP A 107 5.82 -0.49 14.80
N VAL A 108 5.95 -1.06 13.61
CA VAL A 108 5.68 -0.41 12.32
C VAL A 108 4.80 -1.34 11.49
N VAL A 109 3.94 -0.77 10.69
CA VAL A 109 3.20 -1.47 9.65
C VAL A 109 3.39 -0.76 8.31
N PHE A 110 3.56 -1.50 7.21
CA PHE A 110 3.63 -0.93 5.87
C PHE A 110 2.92 -1.81 4.83
N GLY A 111 2.74 -1.26 3.62
CA GLY A 111 1.89 -1.85 2.61
C GLY A 111 0.46 -1.35 2.79
N LEU A 112 -0.51 -2.25 2.87
CA LEU A 112 -1.92 -1.97 3.05
C LEU A 112 -2.45 -0.93 2.03
N ASN A 113 -3.72 -0.60 2.09
CA ASN A 113 -4.33 0.41 1.22
C ASN A 113 -5.05 1.47 2.04
N ALA A 114 -5.43 2.58 1.39
CA ALA A 114 -6.07 3.72 2.05
C ALA A 114 -7.31 3.33 2.87
N ILE A 115 -8.11 2.36 2.40
CA ILE A 115 -9.32 1.87 3.10
C ILE A 115 -8.95 1.29 4.47
N ILE A 116 -7.92 0.44 4.49
CA ILE A 116 -7.44 -0.18 5.74
C ILE A 116 -6.77 0.85 6.65
N TRP A 117 -6.01 1.78 6.09
CA TRP A 117 -5.39 2.86 6.85
C TRP A 117 -6.41 3.71 7.59
N GLU A 118 -7.50 4.13 6.92
CA GLU A 118 -8.58 4.87 7.54
C GLU A 118 -9.28 4.07 8.67
N SER A 119 -9.49 2.78 8.45
CA SER A 119 -10.03 1.90 9.49
C SER A 119 -9.11 1.79 10.71
N LEU A 120 -7.81 1.60 10.50
CA LEU A 120 -6.83 1.50 11.60
C LEU A 120 -6.70 2.83 12.36
N LYS A 121 -6.76 3.96 11.66
CA LYS A 121 -6.78 5.31 12.24
C LYS A 121 -8.02 5.51 13.11
N ALA A 122 -9.22 5.19 12.59
CA ALA A 122 -10.48 5.31 13.31
C ALA A 122 -10.53 4.45 14.59
N GLU A 123 -9.79 3.36 14.62
CA GLU A 123 -9.67 2.43 15.75
C GLU A 123 -8.48 2.74 16.67
N ASP A 124 -7.85 3.92 16.57
CA ASP A 124 -6.69 4.34 17.40
C ASP A 124 -5.52 3.32 17.37
N ILE A 125 -5.32 2.61 16.27
CA ILE A 125 -4.21 1.65 16.11
C ILE A 125 -2.90 2.33 15.76
N LEU A 126 -2.96 3.54 15.23
CA LEU A 126 -1.81 4.29 14.73
C LEU A 126 -1.53 5.52 15.58
N ILE A 127 -0.29 6.02 15.54
CA ILE A 127 0.05 7.33 16.11
C ILE A 127 0.50 8.28 14.99
N PRO A 128 0.19 9.58 15.09
CA PRO A 128 0.64 10.55 14.11
C PRO A 128 2.14 10.79 14.23
N PHE A 129 2.81 10.79 13.09
CA PHE A 129 4.22 11.15 12.97
C PHE A 129 4.46 11.68 11.55
N VAL A 130 5.02 12.87 11.41
CA VAL A 130 5.34 13.46 10.10
C VAL A 130 6.82 13.21 9.80
N PRO A 131 7.16 12.33 8.85
CA PRO A 131 8.54 12.06 8.49
C PRO A 131 9.18 13.21 7.70
N GLU A 132 10.52 13.26 7.66
CA GLU A 132 11.30 14.32 6.99
C GLU A 132 11.01 14.43 5.49
N TRP A 133 10.58 13.33 4.86
CA TRP A 133 10.26 13.24 3.43
C TRP A 133 8.77 13.47 3.12
N ALA A 134 7.93 13.82 4.09
CA ALA A 134 6.48 13.94 3.89
C ALA A 134 6.13 14.94 2.77
N ASP A 135 6.86 16.05 2.67
CA ASP A 135 6.66 17.08 1.64
C ASP A 135 7.15 16.66 0.24
N GLU A 136 7.87 15.54 0.13
CA GLU A 136 8.28 14.96 -1.16
C GLU A 136 7.17 14.09 -1.80
N ILE A 137 6.08 13.86 -1.07
CA ILE A 137 4.93 13.07 -1.54
C ILE A 137 3.91 14.01 -2.18
N PRO A 138 3.37 13.68 -3.36
CA PRO A 138 2.31 14.46 -3.99
C PRO A 138 1.10 14.65 -3.05
N ALA A 139 0.51 15.85 -3.11
CA ALA A 139 -0.65 16.18 -2.30
C ALA A 139 -1.81 15.18 -2.47
N GLY A 140 -2.47 14.82 -1.38
CA GLY A 140 -3.60 13.88 -1.36
C GLY A 140 -3.23 12.40 -1.30
N LEU A 141 -1.94 12.05 -1.20
CA LEU A 141 -1.50 10.66 -1.02
C LEU A 141 -1.16 10.33 0.43
N ASN A 142 -0.70 11.30 1.22
CA ASN A 142 -0.53 11.15 2.67
C ASN A 142 -1.85 11.42 3.40
N ASP A 143 -1.96 10.90 4.61
CA ASP A 143 -2.98 11.34 5.57
C ASP A 143 -2.66 12.77 6.05
N ASP A 144 -3.66 13.67 5.96
CA ASP A 144 -3.49 15.08 6.34
C ASP A 144 -3.20 15.28 7.85
N GLU A 145 -3.55 14.31 8.69
CA GLU A 145 -3.31 14.31 10.13
C GLU A 145 -2.00 13.57 10.52
N GLY A 146 -1.31 12.98 9.54
CA GLY A 146 0.01 12.37 9.72
C GLY A 146 0.02 10.96 10.29
N TYR A 147 -1.08 10.22 10.29
CA TYR A 147 -1.14 8.85 10.83
C TYR A 147 -0.48 7.82 9.91
N TYR A 148 -0.51 8.04 8.61
CA TYR A 148 0.17 7.19 7.63
C TYR A 148 0.69 8.02 6.45
N HIS A 149 1.74 7.51 5.81
CA HIS A 149 2.39 8.19 4.68
C HIS A 149 2.60 7.23 3.53
N ALA A 150 2.36 7.72 2.31
CA ALA A 150 2.52 6.94 1.09
C ALA A 150 3.99 6.59 0.82
N ILE A 151 4.25 5.34 0.44
CA ILE A 151 5.56 4.85 0.01
C ILE A 151 5.56 4.32 -1.41
N VAL A 152 4.51 3.61 -1.81
CA VAL A 152 4.34 3.06 -3.16
C VAL A 152 2.96 3.45 -3.67
N LYS A 153 2.85 3.79 -4.94
CA LYS A 153 1.58 4.05 -5.62
C LYS A 153 1.45 3.19 -6.87
N GLN A 154 0.22 2.79 -7.17
CA GLN A 154 -0.12 2.07 -8.40
C GLN A 154 -1.36 2.72 -9.01
N ALA A 155 -1.27 3.16 -10.24
CA ALA A 155 -2.45 3.66 -10.95
C ALA A 155 -3.38 2.49 -11.28
N ILE A 156 -4.68 2.68 -11.08
CA ILE A 156 -5.72 1.78 -11.54
C ILE A 156 -6.23 2.32 -12.86
N LEU A 157 -5.79 1.68 -13.92
CA LEU A 157 -5.97 2.14 -15.30
C LEU A 157 -7.22 1.50 -15.93
N LEU A 158 -7.94 2.27 -16.71
CA LEU A 158 -8.80 1.77 -17.75
C LEU A 158 -7.92 1.54 -18.98
N ILE A 159 -7.59 0.27 -19.25
CA ILE A 159 -6.72 -0.11 -20.37
C ILE A 159 -7.53 -0.48 -21.61
N TYR A 160 -6.87 -0.39 -22.78
CA TYR A 160 -7.35 -0.90 -24.05
C TYR A 160 -6.20 -1.47 -24.88
N ASP A 161 -6.50 -2.34 -25.86
CA ASP A 161 -5.49 -2.90 -26.76
C ASP A 161 -5.31 -2.02 -28.02
N LYS A 162 -4.13 -1.39 -28.16
CA LYS A 162 -3.72 -0.61 -29.34
C LYS A 162 -3.63 -1.41 -30.63
N ASN A 163 -3.61 -2.75 -30.56
CA ASN A 163 -3.70 -3.57 -31.77
C ASN A 163 -5.13 -3.57 -32.34
N GLN A 164 -6.14 -3.29 -31.54
CA GLN A 164 -7.56 -3.35 -31.90
C GLN A 164 -8.23 -1.97 -31.96
N LEU A 165 -7.81 -1.03 -31.13
CA LEU A 165 -8.34 0.35 -31.07
C LEU A 165 -7.23 1.37 -31.28
N THR A 166 -7.47 2.32 -32.17
CA THR A 166 -6.64 3.52 -32.22
C THR A 166 -6.93 4.41 -31.03
N GLU A 167 -6.03 5.34 -30.70
CA GLU A 167 -6.22 6.30 -29.61
C GLU A 167 -7.52 7.12 -29.77
N ALA A 168 -7.88 7.49 -30.98
CA ALA A 168 -9.12 8.22 -31.29
C ALA A 168 -10.39 7.36 -31.11
N GLN A 169 -10.28 6.05 -31.07
CA GLN A 169 -11.38 5.10 -30.87
C GLN A 169 -11.44 4.59 -29.44
N ALA A 170 -10.42 4.85 -28.64
CA ALA A 170 -10.31 4.36 -27.27
C ALA A 170 -11.25 5.12 -26.33
N PRO A 171 -11.63 4.50 -25.18
CA PRO A 171 -12.32 5.24 -24.14
C PRO A 171 -11.39 6.27 -23.52
N THR A 172 -11.93 7.43 -23.15
CA THR A 172 -11.20 8.52 -22.49
C THR A 172 -11.48 8.58 -20.98
N ASP A 173 -12.63 8.03 -20.57
CA ASP A 173 -13.05 7.97 -19.17
C ASP A 173 -13.91 6.71 -18.95
N TRP A 174 -14.08 6.32 -17.68
CA TRP A 174 -14.92 5.19 -17.28
C TRP A 174 -16.36 5.28 -17.79
N PRO A 175 -17.07 6.45 -17.73
CA PRO A 175 -18.43 6.59 -18.27
C PRO A 175 -18.56 6.27 -19.76
N ASP A 176 -17.52 6.40 -20.55
CA ASP A 176 -17.53 6.04 -21.97
C ASP A 176 -17.95 4.58 -22.17
N LEU A 177 -17.58 3.71 -21.25
CA LEU A 177 -17.84 2.26 -21.34
C LEU A 177 -19.33 1.91 -21.41
N TRP A 178 -20.19 2.70 -20.78
CA TRP A 178 -21.65 2.43 -20.75
C TRP A 178 -22.48 3.51 -21.46
N THR A 179 -21.89 4.66 -21.80
CA THR A 179 -22.63 5.73 -22.50
C THR A 179 -22.41 5.70 -24.01
N LYS A 180 -21.27 5.14 -24.47
CA LYS A 180 -20.93 5.04 -25.89
C LYS A 180 -21.24 3.63 -26.43
N PRO A 181 -22.12 3.48 -27.45
CA PRO A 181 -22.56 2.17 -27.96
C PRO A 181 -21.42 1.28 -28.48
N GLU A 182 -20.31 1.89 -28.92
CA GLU A 182 -19.14 1.19 -29.44
C GLU A 182 -18.44 0.34 -28.37
N PHE A 183 -18.67 0.58 -27.07
CA PHE A 183 -18.10 -0.19 -25.98
C PHE A 183 -19.06 -1.23 -25.37
N ASP A 184 -20.31 -1.30 -25.83
CA ASP A 184 -21.27 -2.31 -25.35
C ASP A 184 -20.72 -3.73 -25.54
N LYS A 185 -20.60 -4.49 -24.44
CA LYS A 185 -20.00 -5.83 -24.37
C LYS A 185 -18.56 -5.93 -24.88
N LYS A 186 -17.79 -4.83 -24.75
CA LYS A 186 -16.36 -4.79 -25.15
C LYS A 186 -15.39 -4.55 -24.01
N TYR A 187 -15.84 -4.46 -22.77
CA TYR A 187 -15.00 -4.37 -21.61
C TYR A 187 -15.33 -5.42 -20.57
N GLU A 188 -14.30 -5.89 -19.87
CA GLU A 188 -14.44 -6.82 -18.76
C GLU A 188 -14.67 -6.08 -17.45
N TYR A 189 -15.54 -6.61 -16.61
CA TYR A 189 -15.65 -6.24 -15.21
C TYR A 189 -15.39 -7.45 -14.28
N LEU A 190 -14.83 -7.20 -13.08
CA LEU A 190 -14.58 -8.24 -12.11
C LEU A 190 -15.83 -8.58 -11.31
N THR A 191 -16.11 -9.88 -11.19
CA THR A 191 -17.28 -10.41 -10.44
C THR A 191 -16.96 -10.60 -8.95
N SER A 192 -15.69 -10.74 -8.58
CA SER A 192 -15.25 -10.82 -7.19
C SER A 192 -14.87 -9.42 -6.68
N LEU A 193 -15.71 -8.83 -5.83
CA LEU A 193 -15.55 -7.46 -5.33
C LEU A 193 -14.64 -7.34 -4.10
N GLY A 194 -13.98 -8.41 -3.68
CA GLY A 194 -13.03 -8.38 -2.55
C GLY A 194 -11.64 -7.83 -2.90
N GLY A 195 -11.30 -7.74 -4.19
CA GLY A 195 -9.96 -7.34 -4.64
C GLY A 195 -9.72 -5.82 -4.57
N GLY A 196 -8.46 -5.42 -4.33
CA GLY A 196 -8.09 -4.01 -4.26
C GLY A 196 -8.36 -3.25 -5.56
N THR A 197 -8.06 -3.85 -6.73
CA THR A 197 -8.27 -3.20 -8.03
C THR A 197 -9.74 -2.83 -8.26
N VAL A 198 -10.65 -3.79 -8.09
CA VAL A 198 -12.08 -3.55 -8.32
C VAL A 198 -12.65 -2.55 -7.32
N ARG A 199 -12.23 -2.60 -6.05
CA ARG A 199 -12.65 -1.63 -5.03
C ARG A 199 -12.20 -0.20 -5.37
N ASN A 200 -11.00 -0.04 -5.92
CA ASN A 200 -10.54 1.27 -6.41
C ASN A 200 -11.36 1.76 -7.62
N VAL A 201 -11.76 0.87 -8.54
CA VAL A 201 -12.64 1.25 -9.66
C VAL A 201 -14.01 1.68 -9.14
N ILE A 202 -14.63 0.90 -8.24
CA ILE A 202 -15.91 1.24 -7.62
C ILE A 202 -15.81 2.59 -6.89
N ALA A 203 -14.77 2.79 -6.09
CA ALA A 203 -14.51 4.07 -5.42
C ALA A 203 -14.34 5.20 -6.43
N GLY A 204 -13.56 5.01 -7.49
CA GLY A 204 -13.33 6.00 -8.53
C GLY A 204 -14.60 6.39 -9.30
N ILE A 205 -15.55 5.49 -9.48
CA ILE A 205 -16.85 5.79 -10.10
C ILE A 205 -17.78 6.46 -9.08
N LEU A 206 -18.05 5.84 -7.94
CA LEU A 206 -19.07 6.27 -6.99
C LEU A 206 -18.75 7.61 -6.32
N THR A 207 -17.49 7.86 -5.96
CA THR A 207 -17.12 9.12 -5.28
C THR A 207 -17.27 10.37 -6.14
N ARG A 208 -17.42 10.23 -7.45
CA ARG A 208 -17.81 11.33 -8.35
C ARG A 208 -19.24 11.84 -8.08
N TYR A 209 -20.05 11.03 -7.42
CA TYR A 209 -21.46 11.25 -7.09
C TYR A 209 -21.69 11.27 -5.58
N ALA A 210 -20.68 11.66 -4.80
CA ALA A 210 -20.81 11.75 -3.34
C ALA A 210 -21.90 12.76 -2.96
N ASP A 211 -22.87 12.30 -2.13
CA ASP A 211 -23.93 13.12 -1.56
C ASP A 211 -24.20 12.67 -0.13
N PRO A 212 -23.97 13.54 0.88
CA PRO A 212 -24.24 13.18 2.28
C PRO A 212 -25.70 12.77 2.57
N ASN A 213 -26.65 13.12 1.70
CA ASN A 213 -28.05 12.75 1.84
C ASN A 213 -28.43 11.55 0.97
N GLY A 214 -27.51 11.06 0.15
CA GLY A 214 -27.70 9.92 -0.73
C GLY A 214 -27.63 8.59 0.02
N ASP A 215 -28.05 7.53 -0.66
CA ASP A 215 -27.96 6.17 -0.12
C ASP A 215 -26.48 5.76 0.01
N LEU A 216 -26.08 5.35 1.20
CA LEU A 216 -24.68 5.05 1.55
C LEU A 216 -23.70 6.18 1.17
N GLY A 217 -24.15 7.45 1.25
CA GLY A 217 -23.35 8.62 0.92
C GLY A 217 -23.19 8.92 -0.57
N ILE A 218 -24.00 8.31 -1.44
CA ILE A 218 -23.95 8.41 -2.91
C ILE A 218 -25.31 8.82 -3.46
N ALA A 219 -25.32 9.81 -4.37
CA ALA A 219 -26.51 10.20 -5.10
C ALA A 219 -27.02 9.07 -6.02
N GLN A 220 -28.31 9.11 -6.38
CA GLN A 220 -28.92 8.07 -7.23
C GLN A 220 -28.18 7.92 -8.57
N GLU A 221 -27.70 9.01 -9.15
CA GLU A 221 -26.95 9.02 -10.41
C GLU A 221 -25.67 8.16 -10.33
N GLY A 222 -25.05 8.06 -9.16
CA GLY A 222 -23.89 7.20 -8.95
C GLY A 222 -24.28 5.71 -8.97
N TRP A 223 -25.41 5.36 -8.38
CA TRP A 223 -25.96 4.00 -8.43
C TRP A 223 -26.42 3.62 -9.83
N ASP A 224 -27.02 4.57 -10.56
CA ASP A 224 -27.40 4.38 -11.97
C ASP A 224 -26.14 4.14 -12.84
N ALA A 225 -25.06 4.88 -12.60
CA ALA A 225 -23.80 4.69 -13.31
C ALA A 225 -23.19 3.29 -13.05
N ILE A 226 -23.24 2.80 -11.82
CA ILE A 226 -22.82 1.43 -11.46
C ILE A 226 -23.69 0.39 -12.15
N ALA A 227 -25.03 0.58 -12.14
CA ALA A 227 -25.96 -0.32 -12.82
C ALA A 227 -25.62 -0.44 -14.32
N GLU A 228 -25.44 0.67 -15.01
CA GLU A 228 -25.07 0.69 -16.43
C GLU A 228 -23.68 0.08 -16.67
N TYR A 229 -22.68 0.33 -15.80
CA TYR A 229 -21.36 -0.29 -15.88
C TYR A 229 -21.43 -1.83 -15.88
N TYR A 230 -22.19 -2.44 -14.97
CA TYR A 230 -22.33 -3.91 -14.92
C TYR A 230 -23.23 -4.46 -16.04
N LYS A 231 -24.25 -3.72 -16.44
CA LYS A 231 -25.16 -4.10 -17.52
C LYS A 231 -24.48 -4.17 -18.89
N HIS A 232 -23.61 -3.23 -19.21
CA HIS A 232 -22.95 -3.11 -20.51
C HIS A 232 -21.60 -3.85 -20.60
N GLY A 233 -21.02 -4.25 -19.48
CA GLY A 233 -19.77 -5.02 -19.45
C GLY A 233 -19.96 -6.52 -19.68
N VAL A 234 -18.83 -7.22 -19.73
CA VAL A 234 -18.72 -8.67 -19.77
C VAL A 234 -18.15 -9.15 -18.44
N PRO A 235 -18.78 -10.11 -17.74
CA PRO A 235 -18.22 -10.64 -16.51
C PRO A 235 -16.90 -11.37 -16.80
N ASN A 236 -15.91 -11.21 -15.91
CA ASN A 236 -14.67 -11.97 -16.02
C ASN A 236 -14.90 -13.46 -15.81
N GLU A 237 -14.18 -14.29 -16.54
CA GLU A 237 -14.12 -15.73 -16.29
C GLU A 237 -13.17 -16.01 -15.12
N SER A 238 -13.62 -16.82 -14.17
CA SER A 238 -12.80 -17.15 -12.99
C SER A 238 -11.49 -17.82 -13.39
N GLY A 239 -10.37 -17.23 -12.95
CA GLY A 239 -9.01 -17.73 -13.24
C GLY A 239 -8.48 -17.37 -14.63
N VAL A 240 -9.22 -16.61 -15.42
CA VAL A 240 -8.75 -16.07 -16.70
C VAL A 240 -8.21 -14.65 -16.49
N ASP A 241 -7.01 -14.38 -16.99
CA ASP A 241 -6.42 -13.03 -16.96
C ASP A 241 -7.07 -12.18 -18.07
N LEU A 242 -7.37 -10.91 -17.79
CA LEU A 242 -7.92 -9.96 -18.75
C LEU A 242 -7.14 -9.93 -20.06
N TYR A 243 -5.81 -9.96 -20.00
CA TYR A 243 -4.97 -9.92 -21.19
C TYR A 243 -5.04 -11.21 -22.03
N ALA A 244 -5.24 -12.36 -21.38
CA ALA A 244 -5.52 -13.61 -22.07
C ALA A 244 -6.86 -13.51 -22.81
N GLN A 245 -7.86 -12.89 -22.21
CA GLN A 245 -9.17 -12.66 -22.82
C GLN A 245 -9.04 -11.69 -24.00
N ILE A 246 -8.38 -10.54 -23.83
CA ILE A 246 -8.16 -9.54 -24.91
C ILE A 246 -7.41 -10.18 -26.10
N ALA A 247 -6.42 -11.02 -25.85
CA ALA A 247 -5.61 -11.67 -26.88
C ALA A 247 -6.31 -12.86 -27.57
N SER A 248 -7.49 -13.26 -27.08
CA SER A 248 -8.23 -14.39 -27.66
C SER A 248 -8.96 -14.01 -28.94
N ASP A 249 -8.79 -14.78 -30.02
CA ASP A 249 -9.44 -14.56 -31.33
C ASP A 249 -10.98 -14.53 -31.27
N ASN A 250 -11.58 -15.13 -30.24
CA ASN A 250 -13.04 -15.20 -30.07
C ASN A 250 -13.60 -14.17 -29.08
N SER A 251 -12.75 -13.34 -28.49
CA SER A 251 -13.16 -12.34 -27.52
C SER A 251 -13.70 -11.08 -28.20
N THR A 252 -14.74 -10.49 -27.60
CA THR A 252 -15.20 -9.14 -27.94
C THR A 252 -14.58 -8.09 -27.01
N VAL A 253 -13.91 -8.53 -25.93
CA VAL A 253 -13.32 -7.67 -24.92
C VAL A 253 -12.03 -7.04 -25.44
N VAL A 254 -11.97 -5.72 -25.41
CA VAL A 254 -10.81 -4.94 -25.86
C VAL A 254 -10.35 -3.93 -24.79
N CYS A 255 -11.11 -3.80 -23.70
CA CYS A 255 -10.86 -2.87 -22.58
C CYS A 255 -11.07 -3.58 -21.24
N GLY A 256 -10.52 -3.00 -20.18
CA GLY A 256 -10.77 -3.44 -18.82
C GLY A 256 -9.92 -2.70 -17.80
N GLN A 257 -9.99 -3.13 -16.56
CA GLN A 257 -9.26 -2.54 -15.45
C GLN A 257 -7.93 -3.25 -15.20
N MET A 258 -6.85 -2.48 -14.97
CA MET A 258 -5.54 -3.03 -14.69
C MET A 258 -4.76 -2.12 -13.73
N TRP A 259 -3.98 -2.71 -12.84
CA TRP A 259 -2.99 -1.97 -12.05
C TRP A 259 -1.70 -1.76 -12.86
N SER A 260 -1.08 -0.59 -12.70
CA SER A 260 0.01 -0.16 -13.57
C SER A 260 1.23 -1.10 -13.57
N SER A 261 1.64 -1.65 -12.41
CA SER A 261 2.79 -2.55 -12.33
C SER A 261 2.58 -3.92 -13.01
N GLY A 262 1.34 -4.24 -13.39
CA GLY A 262 1.02 -5.48 -14.10
C GLY A 262 1.09 -5.38 -15.64
N VAL A 263 1.15 -4.16 -16.18
CA VAL A 263 0.99 -3.91 -17.63
C VAL A 263 2.13 -4.51 -18.44
N GLU A 264 3.38 -4.12 -18.19
CA GLU A 264 4.51 -4.53 -19.03
C GLU A 264 4.71 -6.06 -19.07
N THR A 265 4.53 -6.71 -17.92
CA THR A 265 4.63 -8.16 -17.83
C THR A 265 3.58 -8.85 -18.71
N ARG A 266 2.35 -8.33 -18.69
CA ARG A 266 1.25 -8.90 -19.47
C ARG A 266 1.32 -8.57 -20.95
N ASP A 267 1.74 -7.37 -21.30
CA ASP A 267 2.05 -7.01 -22.69
C ASP A 267 3.04 -7.99 -23.29
N ALA A 268 4.12 -8.27 -22.58
CA ALA A 268 5.13 -9.22 -23.03
C ALA A 268 4.61 -10.67 -23.10
N GLN A 269 3.77 -11.07 -22.16
CA GLN A 269 3.24 -12.43 -22.09
C GLN A 269 2.18 -12.72 -23.14
N TYR A 270 1.28 -11.78 -23.42
CA TYR A 270 0.10 -11.99 -24.26
C TYR A 270 0.17 -11.29 -25.62
N GLY A 271 1.20 -10.47 -25.86
CA GLY A 271 1.36 -9.74 -27.13
C GLY A 271 0.37 -8.57 -27.30
N VAL A 272 -0.27 -8.15 -26.22
CA VAL A 272 -1.13 -6.96 -26.18
C VAL A 272 -0.24 -5.72 -26.22
N LYS A 273 -0.74 -4.62 -26.77
CA LYS A 273 -0.10 -3.32 -26.71
C LYS A 273 -1.01 -2.38 -25.92
N THR A 274 -0.73 -2.26 -24.66
CA THR A 274 -1.59 -1.48 -23.78
C THR A 274 -1.58 0.01 -24.09
N GLY A 275 -2.78 0.56 -24.29
CA GLY A 275 -3.11 1.96 -24.12
C GLY A 275 -3.95 2.13 -22.86
N TYR A 276 -4.06 3.35 -22.35
CA TYR A 276 -4.88 3.62 -21.18
C TYR A 276 -5.57 4.99 -21.30
N ALA A 277 -6.75 5.09 -20.70
CA ALA A 277 -7.48 6.34 -20.60
C ALA A 277 -6.86 7.24 -19.53
N ILE A 278 -6.92 8.55 -19.78
CA ILE A 278 -6.56 9.60 -18.81
C ILE A 278 -7.79 10.46 -18.58
N PRO A 279 -8.65 10.10 -17.60
CA PRO A 279 -9.84 10.88 -17.29
C PRO A 279 -9.50 12.31 -16.85
N ASP A 280 -10.35 13.28 -17.19
CA ASP A 280 -10.18 14.68 -16.74
C ASP A 280 -10.16 14.81 -15.21
N VAL A 281 -10.87 13.92 -14.50
CA VAL A 281 -10.86 13.86 -13.04
C VAL A 281 -9.62 13.18 -12.46
N GLY A 282 -8.73 12.66 -13.31
CA GLY A 282 -7.56 11.88 -12.93
C GLY A 282 -7.83 10.37 -12.82
N VAL A 283 -6.77 9.62 -12.55
CA VAL A 283 -6.82 8.16 -12.37
C VAL A 283 -6.86 7.81 -10.88
N PRO A 284 -7.60 6.78 -10.46
CA PRO A 284 -7.50 6.27 -9.10
C PRO A 284 -6.11 5.67 -8.84
N TYR A 285 -5.53 5.97 -7.68
CA TYR A 285 -4.31 5.33 -7.22
C TYR A 285 -4.57 4.41 -6.04
N ALA A 286 -4.12 3.18 -6.13
CA ALA A 286 -3.91 2.33 -4.97
C ALA A 286 -2.57 2.73 -4.34
N VAL A 287 -2.62 3.19 -3.09
CA VAL A 287 -1.45 3.70 -2.37
C VAL A 287 -1.13 2.76 -1.22
N GLU A 288 0.10 2.27 -1.20
CA GLU A 288 0.66 1.56 -0.06
C GLU A 288 1.35 2.59 0.85
N GLY A 289 1.14 2.46 2.15
CA GLY A 289 1.67 3.41 3.12
C GLY A 289 2.59 2.77 4.15
N VAL A 290 3.10 3.60 5.05
CA VAL A 290 3.83 3.21 6.26
C VAL A 290 3.32 4.01 7.44
N ALA A 291 3.21 3.36 8.61
CA ALA A 291 2.72 3.96 9.84
C ALA A 291 3.38 3.35 11.08
N ILE A 292 3.31 4.09 12.20
CA ILE A 292 3.78 3.64 13.51
C ILE A 292 2.58 3.15 14.31
N VAL A 293 2.73 2.00 14.95
CA VAL A 293 1.65 1.38 15.73
C VAL A 293 1.56 2.04 17.12
N ASN A 294 0.34 2.38 17.52
CA ASN A 294 0.05 2.98 18.82
C ASN A 294 0.39 2.01 19.96
N GLY A 295 1.06 2.50 20.99
CA GLY A 295 1.48 1.70 22.14
C GLY A 295 2.75 0.87 21.91
N THR A 296 3.46 1.05 20.79
CA THR A 296 4.81 0.49 20.61
C THR A 296 5.73 0.96 21.74
N LYS A 297 6.62 0.08 22.18
CA LYS A 297 7.66 0.41 23.18
C LYS A 297 8.93 0.98 22.53
N ASN A 298 8.99 0.96 21.21
CA ASN A 298 10.16 1.31 20.41
C ASN A 298 9.90 2.54 19.53
N GLU A 299 9.04 3.48 19.97
CA GLU A 299 8.56 4.61 19.18
C GLU A 299 9.69 5.40 18.50
N ALA A 300 10.73 5.78 19.25
CA ALA A 300 11.86 6.53 18.69
C ALA A 300 12.62 5.77 17.58
N GLU A 301 12.71 4.44 17.68
CA GLU A 301 13.32 3.61 16.63
C GLU A 301 12.37 3.44 15.45
N ALA A 302 11.08 3.31 15.70
CA ALA A 302 10.04 3.27 14.66
C ALA A 302 10.01 4.57 13.84
N GLN A 303 10.13 5.74 14.48
CA GLN A 303 10.25 7.03 13.81
C GLN A 303 11.50 7.11 12.92
N ARG A 304 12.66 6.64 13.39
CA ARG A 304 13.89 6.55 12.57
C ARG A 304 13.70 5.63 11.38
N PHE A 305 13.05 4.47 11.60
CA PHE A 305 12.79 3.51 10.52
C PHE A 305 11.85 4.10 9.47
N VAL A 306 10.78 4.77 9.85
CA VAL A 306 9.86 5.43 8.92
C VAL A 306 10.58 6.53 8.13
N ASN A 307 11.40 7.36 8.77
CA ASN A 307 12.24 8.36 8.09
C ASN A 307 13.19 7.72 7.08
N TRP A 308 13.80 6.59 7.44
CA TRP A 308 14.70 5.85 6.57
C TRP A 308 13.95 5.20 5.41
N PHE A 309 12.87 4.44 5.70
CA PHE A 309 12.21 3.60 4.71
C PHE A 309 11.54 4.41 3.59
N GLY A 310 10.88 5.52 3.90
CA GLY A 310 10.23 6.36 2.89
C GLY A 310 11.14 7.41 2.24
N SER A 311 12.43 7.47 2.61
CA SER A 311 13.39 8.39 1.97
C SER A 311 13.54 8.10 0.48
N ALA A 312 13.84 9.14 -0.31
CA ALA A 312 14.01 9.02 -1.75
C ALA A 312 15.07 7.97 -2.15
N GLN A 313 16.12 7.83 -1.36
CA GLN A 313 17.15 6.82 -1.61
C GLN A 313 16.58 5.41 -1.48
N ILE A 314 15.96 5.08 -0.35
CA ILE A 314 15.49 3.71 -0.07
C ILE A 314 14.31 3.35 -0.96
N GLN A 315 13.40 4.29 -1.20
CA GLN A 315 12.27 4.08 -2.12
C GLN A 315 12.75 3.93 -3.57
N GLY A 316 13.83 4.60 -3.97
CA GLY A 316 14.46 4.40 -5.27
C GLY A 316 15.08 3.01 -5.41
N GLU A 317 15.82 2.56 -4.39
CA GLU A 317 16.41 1.21 -4.36
C GLU A 317 15.32 0.12 -4.35
N TRP A 318 14.20 0.35 -3.65
CA TRP A 318 13.02 -0.53 -3.65
C TRP A 318 12.37 -0.59 -5.03
N ALA A 319 12.23 0.56 -5.70
CA ALA A 319 11.67 0.64 -7.05
C ALA A 319 12.52 -0.12 -8.08
N GLU A 320 13.85 0.00 -8.01
CA GLU A 320 14.78 -0.74 -8.87
C GLU A 320 14.69 -2.26 -8.62
N ALA A 321 14.59 -2.68 -7.35
CA ALA A 321 14.56 -4.09 -7.00
C ALA A 321 13.23 -4.78 -7.36
N PHE A 322 12.10 -4.08 -7.27
CA PHE A 322 10.77 -4.68 -7.33
C PHE A 322 9.85 -4.08 -8.39
N SER A 323 10.39 -3.25 -9.29
CA SER A 323 9.61 -2.58 -10.36
C SER A 323 8.36 -1.86 -9.84
N THR A 324 8.48 -1.22 -8.66
CA THR A 324 7.39 -0.43 -8.08
C THR A 324 7.46 1.02 -8.52
N LEU A 325 6.35 1.76 -8.38
CA LEU A 325 6.34 3.20 -8.54
C LEU A 325 6.38 3.84 -7.15
N PRO A 326 7.49 4.50 -6.77
CA PRO A 326 7.58 5.18 -5.49
C PRO A 326 6.61 6.35 -5.40
N ALA A 327 6.02 6.58 -4.23
CA ALA A 327 5.22 7.76 -3.98
C ALA A 327 6.10 9.00 -3.82
N ASN A 328 7.33 8.84 -3.29
CA ASN A 328 8.30 9.92 -3.16
C ASN A 328 8.74 10.43 -4.55
N SER A 329 8.44 11.70 -4.84
CA SER A 329 8.70 12.33 -6.16
C SER A 329 10.18 12.33 -6.52
N ASN A 330 11.08 12.44 -5.53
CA ASN A 330 12.52 12.43 -5.74
C ASN A 330 13.08 11.04 -6.05
N ALA A 331 12.30 9.98 -5.81
CA ALA A 331 12.65 8.59 -6.12
C ALA A 331 12.16 8.09 -7.48
N VAL A 332 11.21 8.80 -8.11
CA VAL A 332 10.54 8.36 -9.36
C VAL A 332 11.52 8.05 -10.49
N GLY A 333 12.61 8.83 -10.60
CA GLY A 333 13.64 8.60 -11.62
C GLY A 333 14.35 7.24 -11.54
N LYS A 334 14.14 6.47 -10.46
CA LYS A 334 14.64 5.12 -10.27
C LYS A 334 13.64 4.03 -10.70
N ALA A 335 12.37 4.39 -10.89
CA ALA A 335 11.38 3.49 -11.45
C ALA A 335 11.69 3.19 -12.93
N ASN A 336 11.12 2.10 -13.48
CA ASN A 336 11.23 1.81 -14.90
C ASN A 336 10.52 2.89 -15.74
N GLU A 337 10.80 2.93 -17.05
CA GLU A 337 10.30 3.97 -17.97
C GLU A 337 8.77 4.07 -17.97
N PHE A 338 8.08 2.93 -17.97
CA PHE A 338 6.62 2.89 -17.92
C PHE A 338 6.09 3.52 -16.62
N ASN A 339 6.63 3.13 -15.48
CA ASN A 339 6.23 3.69 -14.19
C ASN A 339 6.56 5.19 -14.07
N GLN A 340 7.64 5.66 -14.68
CA GLN A 340 7.92 7.11 -14.75
C GLN A 340 6.83 7.85 -15.53
N THR A 341 6.36 7.29 -16.65
CA THR A 341 5.21 7.85 -17.39
C THR A 341 3.93 7.84 -16.56
N ILE A 342 3.66 6.74 -15.84
CA ILE A 342 2.49 6.64 -14.95
C ILE A 342 2.57 7.65 -13.79
N ALA A 343 3.75 7.98 -13.31
CA ALA A 343 3.93 8.94 -12.22
C ALA A 343 3.40 10.35 -12.54
N GLU A 344 3.37 10.70 -13.82
CA GLU A 344 2.91 12.01 -14.32
C GLU A 344 1.38 12.10 -14.46
N LEU A 345 0.66 10.98 -14.35
CA LEU A 345 -0.80 10.99 -14.49
C LEU A 345 -1.45 11.73 -13.31
N PRO A 346 -2.45 12.57 -13.58
CA PRO A 346 -3.17 13.25 -12.52
C PRO A 346 -3.90 12.24 -11.64
N ALA A 347 -3.79 12.39 -10.31
CA ALA A 347 -4.52 11.56 -9.38
C ALA A 347 -5.98 12.02 -9.27
N GLN A 348 -6.93 11.08 -9.31
CA GLN A 348 -8.32 11.35 -8.98
C GLN A 348 -8.42 11.65 -7.49
N LYS A 349 -9.08 12.76 -7.14
CA LYS A 349 -9.40 13.07 -5.75
C LYS A 349 -10.53 12.16 -5.27
N ILE A 350 -10.23 11.25 -4.35
CA ILE A 350 -11.16 10.31 -3.74
C ILE A 350 -11.26 10.61 -2.24
N ASP A 351 -12.47 10.67 -1.70
CA ASP A 351 -12.71 10.72 -0.26
C ASP A 351 -12.57 9.31 0.32
N TRP A 352 -11.37 8.97 0.75
CA TRP A 352 -11.06 7.64 1.29
C TRP A 352 -11.75 7.35 2.63
N ALA A 353 -12.09 8.38 3.42
CA ALA A 353 -12.86 8.20 4.64
C ALA A 353 -14.31 7.76 4.32
N LEU A 354 -14.95 8.38 3.33
CA LEU A 354 -16.25 7.94 2.81
C LEU A 354 -16.18 6.50 2.27
N VAL A 355 -15.13 6.20 1.49
CA VAL A 355 -14.92 4.85 0.93
C VAL A 355 -14.75 3.83 2.05
N ALA A 356 -13.87 4.08 3.01
CA ALA A 356 -13.61 3.15 4.12
C ALA A 356 -14.87 2.82 4.93
N GLN A 357 -15.74 3.81 5.15
CA GLN A 357 -17.01 3.60 5.85
C GLN A 357 -18.01 2.73 5.09
N ASN A 358 -18.00 2.76 3.76
CA ASN A 358 -19.10 2.26 2.95
C ASN A 358 -18.73 1.17 1.96
N ILE A 359 -17.46 0.92 1.67
CA ILE A 359 -17.03 0.05 0.54
C ILE A 359 -17.61 -1.36 0.62
N ASP A 360 -17.73 -1.94 1.81
CA ASP A 360 -18.30 -3.27 1.98
C ASP A 360 -19.81 -3.26 1.69
N ALA A 361 -20.54 -2.25 2.18
CA ALA A 361 -21.95 -2.06 1.89
C ALA A 361 -22.20 -1.72 0.41
N TRP A 362 -21.31 -0.92 -0.21
CA TRP A 362 -21.39 -0.67 -1.66
C TRP A 362 -21.21 -1.98 -2.45
N CYS A 363 -20.20 -2.77 -2.11
CA CYS A 363 -19.96 -4.06 -2.77
C CYS A 363 -21.15 -5.03 -2.58
N GLU A 364 -21.72 -5.10 -1.37
CA GLU A 364 -22.91 -5.92 -1.11
C GLU A 364 -24.10 -5.47 -1.93
N LYS A 365 -24.40 -4.15 -1.95
CA LYS A 365 -25.49 -3.58 -2.76
C LYS A 365 -25.27 -3.85 -4.25
N ILE A 366 -24.04 -3.69 -4.76
CA ILE A 366 -23.70 -3.98 -6.15
C ILE A 366 -23.97 -5.46 -6.48
N MET A 367 -23.53 -6.37 -5.64
CA MET A 367 -23.75 -7.81 -5.86
C MET A 367 -25.23 -8.21 -5.83
N LEU A 368 -26.03 -7.55 -5.00
CA LEU A 368 -27.44 -7.90 -4.82
C LEU A 368 -28.38 -7.24 -5.84
N GLU A 369 -28.05 -6.04 -6.32
CA GLU A 369 -29.00 -5.21 -7.07
C GLU A 369 -28.54 -4.93 -8.51
N TYR A 370 -27.24 -4.91 -8.82
CA TYR A 370 -26.71 -4.40 -10.08
C TYR A 370 -25.89 -5.41 -10.90
N MET A 371 -25.33 -6.43 -10.26
CA MET A 371 -24.66 -7.49 -11.01
C MET A 371 -25.70 -8.46 -11.59
N PRO A 372 -25.56 -8.83 -12.89
CA PRO A 372 -26.49 -9.74 -13.57
C PRO A 372 -26.52 -11.15 -12.97
#